data_8ee8d65880c9e0627f68644206b4196f
#
_entry.id   8ee8d65880c9e0627f68644206b4196f
#
_cell.length_a   1.000
_cell.length_b   1.000
_cell.length_c   1.000
_cell.angle_alpha   90.00
_cell.angle_beta   90.00
_cell.angle_gamma   90.00
#
_symmetry.space_group_name_H-M   'P 1'
#
loop_
_entity.id
_entity.type
_entity.pdbx_description
1 polymer ?
#
loop_
_entity_poly.entity_id
_entity_poly.type
_entity_poly.pdbx_seq_one_letter_code
_entity_poly.pdbx_strand_id
1 'polypeptide(L)'
;QDRQGAKSLLENQRSVLRQRVQNHLDAAYGLEAITPGSLDTTHELEQHEQFFSLWEGFDAQPPVAANLGSAMNHLLSQALASEFPSAPDFEAEVKSSNMKKVYAVVSEAAQSPDGRVAVEKSIRSLVRHIANPLMLGEMDHDATHFVIGHHWRNHFGRKVAETATTISVGQLRKWIDQPRAMGLPKEAQNLVILLFAEQTNRTFLHHNVPIEGSLSSLSDDLVLLEQKLPDQSTWDVALSRAGHIFGENSSPLLKASTVASLSGAVKKKASDSRTACLALCERLKDRMAKLGVDTATAERMQTASATYALVDRLNASDASQIVAILAVATVATTEPAMGECLSKAAQLAGILDGTNWEIFDAIGRLNDERQTQANSIRESVRQAIEADEHVIALGPTLKEAQFKAVRLLTETPKLVDPAPGPTPQPKPPEMKPPKSTRRIVASESRENLTLADANTLLSKLSENLQQGQDIKLNVSWIVEDNGGAP
;
A
#
# COMPACT_ATOMS: atom_id res chain seq x y z
N GLN A 1 3.17 50.43 -60.83
CA GLN A 1 1.76 50.08 -61.13
C GLN A 1 1.65 48.64 -61.67
N ASP A 2 2.54 48.22 -62.59
CA ASP A 2 2.46 46.90 -63.22
C ASP A 2 2.62 45.70 -62.27
N ARG A 3 3.35 45.82 -61.18
CA ARG A 3 3.54 44.73 -60.24
C ARG A 3 2.27 44.42 -59.43
N GLN A 4 1.46 45.41 -59.08
CA GLN A 4 0.20 45.20 -58.36
C GLN A 4 -0.88 44.58 -59.26
N GLY A 5 -0.96 44.99 -60.50
CA GLY A 5 -1.85 44.40 -61.51
C GLY A 5 -1.48 42.94 -61.81
N ALA A 6 -0.20 42.64 -61.95
CA ALA A 6 0.27 41.29 -62.18
C ALA A 6 0.04 40.38 -60.94
N LYS A 7 0.19 40.92 -59.74
CA LYS A 7 -0.07 40.19 -58.51
C LYS A 7 -1.53 39.75 -58.35
N SER A 8 -2.46 40.71 -58.59
CA SER A 8 -3.89 40.41 -58.50
C SER A 8 -4.36 39.45 -59.63
N LEU A 9 -3.78 39.53 -60.85
CA LEU A 9 -4.04 38.56 -61.88
C LEU A 9 -3.58 37.16 -61.55
N LEU A 10 -2.36 37.00 -60.95
CA LEU A 10 -1.81 35.73 -60.53
C LEU A 10 -2.60 35.14 -59.35
N GLU A 11 -3.03 35.96 -58.40
CA GLU A 11 -3.87 35.56 -57.31
C GLU A 11 -5.23 35.03 -57.78
N ASN A 12 -5.82 35.73 -58.77
CA ASN A 12 -7.08 35.30 -59.36
C ASN A 12 -6.93 33.98 -60.15
N GLN A 13 -5.89 33.88 -60.99
CA GLN A 13 -5.58 32.62 -61.69
C GLN A 13 -5.32 31.47 -60.72
N ARG A 14 -4.60 31.70 -59.66
CA ARG A 14 -4.37 30.70 -58.60
C ARG A 14 -5.68 30.27 -57.95
N SER A 15 -6.59 31.18 -57.67
CA SER A 15 -7.89 30.86 -57.08
C SER A 15 -8.73 30.00 -58.05
N VAL A 16 -8.79 30.38 -59.32
CA VAL A 16 -9.50 29.62 -60.37
C VAL A 16 -8.92 28.20 -60.53
N LEU A 17 -7.60 28.09 -60.55
CA LEU A 17 -6.95 26.77 -60.68
C LEU A 17 -7.20 25.90 -59.44
N ARG A 18 -7.16 26.48 -58.26
CA ARG A 18 -7.51 25.76 -57.03
C ARG A 18 -8.94 25.23 -57.06
N GLN A 19 -9.89 26.09 -57.49
CA GLN A 19 -11.29 25.68 -57.61
C GLN A 19 -11.46 24.55 -58.63
N ARG A 20 -10.76 24.64 -59.79
CA ARG A 20 -10.80 23.56 -60.78
C ARG A 20 -10.24 22.25 -60.23
N VAL A 21 -9.08 22.30 -59.56
CA VAL A 21 -8.51 21.09 -58.91
C VAL A 21 -9.49 20.53 -57.87
N GLN A 22 -10.11 21.37 -57.06
CA GLN A 22 -11.10 20.92 -56.09
C GLN A 22 -12.29 20.22 -56.76
N ASN A 23 -12.88 20.84 -57.78
CA ASN A 23 -14.00 20.27 -58.54
C ASN A 23 -13.63 18.93 -59.19
N HIS A 24 -12.42 18.80 -59.76
CA HIS A 24 -11.96 17.52 -60.30
C HIS A 24 -11.78 16.44 -59.22
N LEU A 25 -11.27 16.83 -58.05
CA LEU A 25 -11.15 15.93 -56.93
C LEU A 25 -12.53 15.49 -56.40
N ASP A 26 -13.46 16.46 -56.25
CA ASP A 26 -14.81 16.18 -55.77
C ASP A 26 -15.54 15.25 -56.75
N ALA A 27 -15.40 15.48 -58.06
CA ALA A 27 -15.93 14.60 -59.10
C ALA A 27 -15.27 13.20 -59.08
N ALA A 28 -13.94 13.12 -58.96
CA ALA A 28 -13.20 11.86 -58.89
C ALA A 28 -13.56 11.02 -57.68
N TYR A 29 -13.98 11.66 -56.60
CA TYR A 29 -14.44 10.98 -55.38
C TYR A 29 -15.98 10.90 -55.28
N GLY A 30 -16.71 11.20 -56.38
CA GLY A 30 -18.17 11.04 -56.44
C GLY A 30 -18.97 12.00 -55.57
N LEU A 31 -18.40 13.11 -55.11
CA LEU A 31 -19.08 14.10 -54.27
C LEU A 31 -20.02 15.03 -55.05
N GLU A 32 -19.71 15.31 -56.31
CA GLU A 32 -20.53 16.10 -57.19
C GLU A 32 -20.73 15.38 -58.55
N ALA A 33 -21.94 15.39 -59.05
CA ALA A 33 -22.20 14.92 -60.41
C ALA A 33 -21.49 15.83 -61.42
N ILE A 34 -20.74 15.22 -62.31
CA ILE A 34 -20.08 15.96 -63.41
C ILE A 34 -21.14 16.57 -64.29
N THR A 35 -21.21 17.92 -64.37
CA THR A 35 -22.09 18.60 -65.29
C THR A 35 -21.51 18.42 -66.70
N PRO A 36 -22.26 17.84 -67.66
CA PRO A 36 -21.76 17.64 -69.02
C PRO A 36 -21.27 18.97 -69.63
N GLY A 37 -20.01 18.97 -70.10
CA GLY A 37 -19.39 20.15 -70.70
C GLY A 37 -18.68 21.11 -69.73
N SER A 38 -18.68 20.86 -68.42
CA SER A 38 -17.94 21.66 -67.42
C SER A 38 -16.49 21.18 -67.19
N LEU A 39 -16.17 19.98 -67.57
CA LEU A 39 -14.84 19.40 -67.56
C LEU A 39 -14.52 18.77 -68.90
N ASP A 40 -13.31 18.95 -69.38
CA ASP A 40 -12.78 18.32 -70.60
C ASP A 40 -12.50 16.82 -70.34
N THR A 41 -13.45 16.12 -69.81
CA THR A 41 -13.34 14.68 -69.53
C THR A 41 -14.22 13.91 -70.46
N THR A 42 -13.60 13.12 -71.31
CA THR A 42 -14.24 12.23 -72.28
C THR A 42 -14.77 10.93 -71.67
N HIS A 43 -14.59 10.72 -70.38
CA HIS A 43 -15.10 9.51 -69.70
C HIS A 43 -15.76 9.89 -68.35
N GLU A 44 -17.06 9.67 -68.27
CA GLU A 44 -17.78 9.59 -67.01
C GLU A 44 -17.46 8.20 -66.40
N LEU A 45 -16.70 8.19 -65.32
CA LEU A 45 -16.48 6.97 -64.55
C LEU A 45 -17.79 6.57 -63.84
N GLU A 46 -18.24 5.35 -64.02
CA GLU A 46 -19.38 4.86 -63.23
C GLU A 46 -19.02 4.78 -61.75
N GLN A 47 -20.01 4.95 -60.86
CA GLN A 47 -19.74 4.99 -59.41
C GLN A 47 -18.95 3.81 -58.90
N HIS A 48 -19.17 2.60 -59.43
CA HIS A 48 -18.45 1.38 -59.06
C HIS A 48 -16.97 1.38 -59.52
N GLU A 49 -16.59 2.24 -60.47
CA GLU A 49 -15.19 2.38 -60.90
C GLU A 49 -14.43 3.40 -60.08
N GLN A 50 -15.14 4.23 -59.28
CA GLN A 50 -14.54 5.29 -58.45
C GLN A 50 -14.12 4.77 -57.07
N PHE A 51 -14.80 3.74 -56.56
CA PHE A 51 -14.56 3.17 -55.22
C PHE A 51 -14.32 1.69 -55.32
N PHE A 52 -13.06 1.35 -55.20
CA PHE A 52 -12.62 -0.07 -55.26
C PHE A 52 -11.95 -0.44 -53.96
N SER A 53 -12.49 -1.43 -53.30
CA SER A 53 -11.86 -1.98 -52.09
C SER A 53 -10.74 -2.97 -52.46
N LEU A 54 -9.55 -2.80 -51.86
CA LEU A 54 -8.49 -3.78 -51.90
C LEU A 54 -8.68 -4.90 -50.86
N TRP A 55 -9.70 -4.79 -50.07
CA TRP A 55 -10.03 -5.73 -49.00
C TRP A 55 -11.06 -6.73 -49.47
N GLU A 56 -10.69 -7.99 -49.46
CA GLU A 56 -11.54 -9.08 -49.90
C GLU A 56 -12.82 -9.18 -49.02
N GLY A 57 -14.00 -9.22 -49.68
CA GLY A 57 -15.30 -9.30 -49.00
C GLY A 57 -15.86 -7.95 -48.50
N PHE A 58 -15.18 -6.82 -48.74
CA PHE A 58 -15.71 -5.51 -48.45
C PHE A 58 -15.98 -4.72 -49.73
N ASP A 59 -17.25 -4.34 -49.93
CA ASP A 59 -17.71 -3.51 -51.03
C ASP A 59 -18.06 -2.11 -50.54
N ALA A 60 -17.18 -1.14 -50.81
CA ALA A 60 -17.34 0.26 -50.39
C ALA A 60 -18.43 0.97 -51.17
N GLN A 61 -19.44 1.47 -50.50
CA GLN A 61 -20.47 2.30 -51.12
C GLN A 61 -19.97 3.72 -51.31
N PRO A 62 -20.36 4.40 -52.38
CA PRO A 62 -20.00 5.79 -52.64
C PRO A 62 -20.33 6.68 -51.45
N PRO A 63 -19.41 7.59 -51.02
CA PRO A 63 -19.66 8.46 -49.88
C PRO A 63 -20.72 9.51 -50.16
N VAL A 64 -21.69 9.68 -49.29
CA VAL A 64 -22.64 10.78 -49.29
C VAL A 64 -22.07 11.91 -48.43
N ALA A 65 -21.40 12.87 -49.04
CA ALA A 65 -20.72 13.95 -48.30
C ALA A 65 -20.58 15.23 -49.10
N ALA A 66 -20.51 16.37 -48.41
CA ALA A 66 -20.37 17.69 -49.00
C ALA A 66 -18.93 18.12 -49.28
N ASN A 67 -17.94 17.35 -48.77
CA ASN A 67 -16.52 17.63 -48.97
C ASN A 67 -15.67 16.35 -48.77
N LEU A 68 -14.41 16.40 -49.24
CA LEU A 68 -13.49 15.24 -49.18
C LEU A 68 -13.25 14.71 -47.76
N GLY A 69 -13.18 15.58 -46.76
CA GLY A 69 -13.00 15.16 -45.39
C GLY A 69 -14.19 14.35 -44.88
N SER A 70 -15.40 14.80 -45.13
CA SER A 70 -16.64 14.06 -44.80
C SER A 70 -16.76 12.77 -45.61
N ALA A 71 -16.36 12.77 -46.88
CA ALA A 71 -16.33 11.57 -47.70
C ALA A 71 -15.37 10.52 -47.16
N MET A 72 -14.16 10.94 -46.79
CA MET A 72 -13.17 10.05 -46.17
C MET A 72 -13.69 9.45 -44.86
N ASN A 73 -14.28 10.26 -44.01
CA ASN A 73 -14.88 9.78 -42.75
C ASN A 73 -16.00 8.77 -42.99
N HIS A 74 -16.85 8.99 -44.03
CA HIS A 74 -17.90 8.05 -44.37
C HIS A 74 -17.34 6.71 -44.86
N LEU A 75 -16.34 6.73 -45.75
CA LEU A 75 -15.66 5.52 -46.23
C LEU A 75 -14.95 4.77 -45.10
N LEU A 76 -14.26 5.51 -44.22
CA LEU A 76 -13.62 4.94 -43.05
C LEU A 76 -14.63 4.30 -42.11
N SER A 77 -15.78 4.94 -41.91
CA SER A 77 -16.87 4.37 -41.09
C SER A 77 -17.41 3.08 -41.68
N GLN A 78 -17.59 3.01 -43.01
CA GLN A 78 -17.99 1.76 -43.68
C GLN A 78 -16.95 0.66 -43.52
N ALA A 79 -15.67 0.97 -43.73
CA ALA A 79 -14.58 0.00 -43.56
C ALA A 79 -14.49 -0.51 -42.11
N LEU A 80 -14.59 0.37 -41.12
CA LEU A 80 -14.59 0.01 -39.71
C LEU A 80 -15.83 -0.82 -39.33
N ALA A 81 -17.01 -0.50 -39.88
CA ALA A 81 -18.22 -1.27 -39.64
C ALA A 81 -18.13 -2.69 -40.24
N SER A 82 -17.42 -2.85 -41.36
CA SER A 82 -17.15 -4.16 -41.96
C SER A 82 -16.15 -4.97 -41.15
N GLU A 83 -15.04 -4.35 -40.68
CA GLU A 83 -14.02 -5.01 -39.87
C GLU A 83 -14.51 -5.33 -38.46
N PHE A 84 -15.26 -4.39 -37.87
CA PHE A 84 -15.75 -4.49 -36.50
C PHE A 84 -17.29 -4.47 -36.45
N PRO A 85 -17.96 -5.51 -36.92
CA PRO A 85 -19.41 -5.53 -37.05
C PRO A 85 -20.17 -5.52 -35.71
N SER A 86 -19.47 -5.68 -34.59
CA SER A 86 -20.03 -5.61 -33.25
C SER A 86 -19.46 -4.44 -32.44
N ALA A 87 -18.83 -3.46 -33.13
CA ALA A 87 -18.32 -2.25 -32.45
C ALA A 87 -19.47 -1.54 -31.70
N PRO A 88 -19.28 -1.16 -30.43
CA PRO A 88 -20.26 -0.38 -29.71
C PRO A 88 -20.36 1.03 -30.30
N ASP A 89 -21.57 1.54 -30.42
CA ASP A 89 -21.82 2.92 -30.83
C ASP A 89 -21.77 3.82 -29.59
N PHE A 90 -20.71 4.62 -29.50
CA PHE A 90 -20.57 5.64 -28.48
C PHE A 90 -21.08 6.97 -29.04
N GLU A 91 -22.11 7.54 -28.43
CA GLU A 91 -22.69 8.82 -28.85
C GLU A 91 -21.71 10.03 -28.74
N ALA A 92 -20.60 9.85 -28.04
CA ALA A 92 -19.58 10.88 -27.82
C ALA A 92 -18.18 10.28 -27.70
N GLU A 93 -17.16 11.14 -27.85
CA GLU A 93 -15.75 10.75 -27.65
C GLU A 93 -15.50 10.23 -26.23
N VAL A 94 -15.01 9.00 -26.11
CA VAL A 94 -14.70 8.37 -24.85
C VAL A 94 -13.24 8.65 -24.45
N LYS A 95 -13.06 9.45 -23.38
CA LYS A 95 -11.73 9.78 -22.81
C LYS A 95 -11.35 8.85 -21.67
N SER A 96 -10.06 8.59 -21.47
CA SER A 96 -9.53 7.77 -20.36
C SER A 96 -9.97 8.28 -18.99
N SER A 97 -10.08 9.60 -18.79
CA SER A 97 -10.59 10.19 -17.56
C SER A 97 -12.06 9.83 -17.27
N ASN A 98 -12.86 9.71 -18.35
CA ASN A 98 -14.25 9.32 -18.27
C ASN A 98 -14.41 7.84 -17.95
N MET A 99 -13.58 6.99 -18.55
CA MET A 99 -13.56 5.56 -18.24
C MET A 99 -13.22 5.28 -16.78
N LYS A 100 -12.29 6.05 -16.17
CA LYS A 100 -11.99 5.93 -14.73
C LYS A 100 -13.21 6.22 -13.84
N LYS A 101 -14.01 7.24 -14.17
CA LYS A 101 -15.25 7.57 -13.44
C LYS A 101 -16.29 6.46 -13.58
N VAL A 102 -16.44 5.94 -14.81
CA VAL A 102 -17.36 4.82 -15.08
C VAL A 102 -16.89 3.56 -14.33
N TYR A 103 -15.61 3.26 -14.35
CA TYR A 103 -15.06 2.12 -13.63
C TYR A 103 -15.37 2.17 -12.12
N ALA A 104 -15.26 3.35 -11.49
CA ALA A 104 -15.61 3.50 -10.08
C ALA A 104 -17.06 3.10 -9.79
N VAL A 105 -18.02 3.57 -10.63
CA VAL A 105 -19.44 3.21 -10.51
C VAL A 105 -19.70 1.73 -10.75
N VAL A 106 -19.11 1.20 -11.82
CA VAL A 106 -19.28 -0.21 -12.21
C VAL A 106 -18.68 -1.16 -11.17
N SER A 107 -17.51 -0.81 -10.62
CA SER A 107 -16.84 -1.55 -9.55
C SER A 107 -17.66 -1.55 -8.25
N GLU A 108 -18.25 -0.39 -7.88
CA GLU A 108 -19.13 -0.28 -6.72
C GLU A 108 -20.40 -1.13 -6.90
N ALA A 109 -21.01 -1.10 -8.09
CA ALA A 109 -22.15 -1.96 -8.42
C ALA A 109 -21.80 -3.47 -8.38
N ALA A 110 -20.60 -3.85 -8.82
CA ALA A 110 -20.15 -5.24 -8.77
C ALA A 110 -19.99 -5.78 -7.33
N GLN A 111 -19.78 -4.88 -6.38
CA GLN A 111 -19.60 -5.22 -4.97
C GLN A 111 -20.91 -5.12 -4.17
N SER A 112 -21.92 -4.46 -4.72
CA SER A 112 -23.23 -4.36 -4.10
C SER A 112 -23.94 -5.72 -4.13
N PRO A 113 -24.59 -6.14 -3.03
CA PRO A 113 -25.28 -7.43 -2.96
C PRO A 113 -26.41 -7.57 -3.99
N ASP A 114 -27.03 -6.47 -4.39
CA ASP A 114 -28.10 -6.41 -5.38
C ASP A 114 -27.63 -6.00 -6.79
N GLY A 115 -26.33 -5.78 -6.96
CA GLY A 115 -25.73 -5.35 -8.22
C GLY A 115 -26.14 -3.95 -8.66
N ARG A 116 -26.56 -3.07 -7.71
CA ARG A 116 -27.06 -1.73 -7.98
C ARG A 116 -26.28 -0.68 -7.20
N VAL A 117 -26.10 0.49 -7.82
CA VAL A 117 -25.47 1.65 -7.19
C VAL A 117 -26.17 2.94 -7.60
N ALA A 118 -26.34 3.84 -6.65
CA ALA A 118 -26.84 5.19 -6.94
C ALA A 118 -25.77 6.03 -7.63
N VAL A 119 -26.12 6.63 -8.77
CA VAL A 119 -25.16 7.40 -9.57
C VAL A 119 -25.41 8.89 -9.40
N GLU A 120 -24.35 9.66 -9.12
CA GLU A 120 -24.44 11.12 -9.07
C GLU A 120 -24.95 11.71 -10.37
N LYS A 121 -25.81 12.75 -10.26
CA LYS A 121 -26.43 13.42 -11.43
C LYS A 121 -25.40 13.87 -12.46
N SER A 122 -24.25 14.34 -12.02
CA SER A 122 -23.15 14.86 -12.86
C SER A 122 -22.51 13.82 -13.79
N ILE A 123 -22.58 12.54 -13.44
CA ILE A 123 -21.92 11.45 -14.19
C ILE A 123 -22.89 10.45 -14.82
N ARG A 124 -24.22 10.60 -14.61
CA ARG A 124 -25.23 9.68 -15.16
C ARG A 124 -25.17 9.54 -16.67
N SER A 125 -25.11 10.67 -17.38
CA SER A 125 -24.98 10.68 -18.84
C SER A 125 -23.73 9.93 -19.30
N LEU A 126 -22.62 10.15 -18.59
CA LEU A 126 -21.34 9.50 -18.87
C LEU A 126 -21.41 7.97 -18.68
N VAL A 127 -21.99 7.52 -17.56
CA VAL A 127 -22.16 6.09 -17.29
C VAL A 127 -23.02 5.45 -18.38
N ARG A 128 -24.14 6.07 -18.74
CA ARG A 128 -25.02 5.58 -19.81
C ARG A 128 -24.31 5.48 -21.16
N HIS A 129 -23.59 6.51 -21.57
CA HIS A 129 -22.93 6.54 -22.88
C HIS A 129 -21.72 5.62 -23.00
N ILE A 130 -21.17 5.12 -21.88
CA ILE A 130 -20.02 4.22 -21.89
C ILE A 130 -20.40 2.80 -21.43
N ALA A 131 -21.12 2.66 -20.32
CA ALA A 131 -21.39 1.36 -19.75
C ALA A 131 -22.44 0.57 -20.55
N ASN A 132 -23.50 1.23 -21.05
CA ASN A 132 -24.55 0.55 -21.84
C ASN A 132 -24.00 0.00 -23.15
N PRO A 133 -23.32 0.79 -24.02
CA PRO A 133 -22.75 0.27 -25.27
C PRO A 133 -21.72 -0.82 -25.06
N LEU A 134 -20.94 -0.77 -23.98
CA LEU A 134 -19.97 -1.81 -23.57
C LEU A 134 -20.63 -3.01 -22.93
N MET A 135 -21.97 -3.05 -22.80
CA MET A 135 -22.71 -4.14 -22.14
C MET A 135 -22.23 -4.45 -20.72
N LEU A 136 -21.74 -3.43 -20.00
CA LEU A 136 -21.31 -3.55 -18.60
C LEU A 136 -22.49 -3.59 -17.63
N GLY A 137 -23.60 -2.98 -18.04
CA GLY A 137 -24.83 -2.89 -17.29
C GLY A 137 -25.78 -1.90 -17.96
N GLU A 138 -26.85 -1.58 -17.25
CA GLU A 138 -27.92 -0.73 -17.78
C GLU A 138 -28.16 0.47 -16.85
N MET A 139 -28.35 1.61 -17.48
CA MET A 139 -28.82 2.82 -16.86
C MET A 139 -29.78 3.53 -17.83
N ASP A 140 -31.08 3.53 -17.48
CA ASP A 140 -32.10 4.23 -18.27
C ASP A 140 -31.94 5.74 -18.18
N HIS A 141 -32.57 6.47 -19.13
CA HIS A 141 -32.46 7.93 -19.23
C HIS A 141 -32.86 8.66 -17.95
N ASP A 142 -33.93 8.21 -17.32
CA ASP A 142 -34.47 8.81 -16.09
C ASP A 142 -34.03 8.07 -14.81
N ALA A 143 -33.19 7.03 -14.97
CA ALA A 143 -32.73 6.25 -13.83
C ALA A 143 -31.74 7.03 -12.97
N THR A 144 -31.81 6.78 -11.67
CA THR A 144 -30.87 7.29 -10.68
C THR A 144 -29.82 6.25 -10.28
N HIS A 145 -30.04 5.01 -10.67
CA HIS A 145 -29.20 3.86 -10.32
C HIS A 145 -28.67 3.18 -11.59
N PHE A 146 -27.43 2.76 -11.52
CA PHE A 146 -26.83 1.83 -12.48
C PHE A 146 -27.05 0.41 -11.97
N VAL A 147 -27.44 -0.49 -12.88
CA VAL A 147 -27.61 -1.92 -12.62
C VAL A 147 -26.58 -2.70 -13.42
N ILE A 148 -25.77 -3.51 -12.74
CA ILE A 148 -24.69 -4.26 -13.38
C ILE A 148 -25.25 -5.35 -14.31
N GLY A 149 -24.67 -5.48 -15.49
CA GLY A 149 -25.02 -6.52 -16.45
C GLY A 149 -24.27 -7.83 -16.21
N HIS A 150 -24.83 -8.92 -16.76
CA HIS A 150 -24.21 -10.24 -16.70
C HIS A 150 -23.66 -10.73 -18.05
N HIS A 151 -23.64 -9.86 -19.07
CA HIS A 151 -23.22 -10.24 -20.42
C HIS A 151 -21.82 -10.83 -20.43
N TRP A 152 -20.84 -10.10 -19.93
CA TRP A 152 -19.44 -10.52 -19.94
C TRP A 152 -19.17 -11.70 -19.02
N ARG A 153 -19.79 -11.71 -17.82
CA ARG A 153 -19.71 -12.85 -16.91
C ARG A 153 -20.18 -14.15 -17.59
N ASN A 154 -21.31 -14.08 -18.30
CA ASN A 154 -21.88 -15.24 -18.99
C ASN A 154 -21.06 -15.60 -20.24
N HIS A 155 -20.60 -14.62 -21.01
CA HIS A 155 -19.80 -14.82 -22.20
C HIS A 155 -18.47 -15.52 -21.87
N PHE A 156 -17.68 -14.95 -20.97
CA PHE A 156 -16.41 -15.52 -20.55
C PHE A 156 -16.60 -16.84 -19.78
N GLY A 157 -17.64 -16.95 -18.94
CA GLY A 157 -17.94 -18.18 -18.22
C GLY A 157 -18.16 -19.37 -19.15
N ARG A 158 -18.89 -19.17 -20.25
CA ARG A 158 -19.08 -20.22 -21.29
C ARG A 158 -17.76 -20.62 -21.95
N LYS A 159 -16.95 -19.61 -22.33
CA LYS A 159 -15.64 -19.85 -22.95
C LYS A 159 -14.67 -20.60 -22.04
N VAL A 160 -14.66 -20.25 -20.75
CA VAL A 160 -13.87 -20.96 -19.73
C VAL A 160 -14.30 -22.42 -19.60
N ALA A 161 -15.61 -22.68 -19.57
CA ALA A 161 -16.13 -24.05 -19.50
C ALA A 161 -15.77 -24.89 -20.74
N GLU A 162 -15.67 -24.25 -21.91
CA GLU A 162 -15.30 -24.94 -23.18
C GLU A 162 -13.79 -25.26 -23.23
N THR A 163 -12.94 -24.43 -22.65
CA THR A 163 -11.47 -24.52 -22.86
C THR A 163 -10.72 -25.21 -21.73
N ALA A 164 -11.31 -25.32 -20.51
CA ALA A 164 -10.71 -25.93 -19.32
C ALA A 164 -9.26 -25.46 -19.02
N THR A 165 -8.88 -24.27 -19.46
CA THR A 165 -7.53 -23.71 -19.36
C THR A 165 -7.47 -22.57 -18.34
N THR A 166 -6.26 -22.27 -17.89
CA THR A 166 -5.99 -21.09 -17.05
C THR A 166 -6.35 -19.81 -17.82
N ILE A 167 -7.14 -18.93 -17.21
CA ILE A 167 -7.60 -17.70 -17.85
C ILE A 167 -6.51 -16.65 -17.83
N SER A 168 -6.07 -16.18 -19.00
CA SER A 168 -5.18 -15.03 -19.11
C SER A 168 -5.90 -13.79 -19.66
N VAL A 169 -5.36 -12.60 -19.38
CA VAL A 169 -5.86 -11.34 -19.95
C VAL A 169 -5.84 -11.39 -21.47
N GLY A 170 -4.76 -11.87 -22.07
CA GLY A 170 -4.65 -12.01 -23.54
C GLY A 170 -5.70 -12.94 -24.13
N GLN A 171 -6.12 -13.96 -23.40
CA GLN A 171 -7.21 -14.84 -23.82
C GLN A 171 -8.57 -14.16 -23.72
N LEU A 172 -8.83 -13.40 -22.65
CA LEU A 172 -10.07 -12.63 -22.50
C LEU A 172 -10.20 -11.57 -23.61
N ARG A 173 -9.10 -10.90 -24.01
CA ARG A 173 -9.10 -9.97 -25.15
C ARG A 173 -9.53 -10.66 -26.46
N LYS A 174 -9.02 -11.85 -26.74
CA LYS A 174 -9.42 -12.63 -27.92
C LYS A 174 -10.89 -13.03 -27.87
N TRP A 175 -11.44 -13.30 -26.69
CA TRP A 175 -12.84 -13.65 -26.51
C TRP A 175 -13.79 -12.45 -26.61
N ILE A 176 -13.32 -11.23 -26.29
CA ILE A 176 -14.08 -9.98 -26.50
C ILE A 176 -14.47 -9.85 -27.99
N ASP A 177 -13.58 -10.20 -28.90
CA ASP A 177 -13.80 -10.13 -30.35
C ASP A 177 -14.50 -11.36 -30.92
N GLN A 178 -15.13 -12.19 -30.08
CA GLN A 178 -15.87 -13.38 -30.54
C GLN A 178 -17.35 -13.30 -30.12
N PRO A 179 -18.29 -13.80 -30.98
CA PRO A 179 -18.08 -14.37 -32.30
C PRO A 179 -17.82 -13.37 -33.43
N ARG A 180 -17.98 -12.06 -33.14
CA ARG A 180 -17.75 -10.96 -34.08
C ARG A 180 -16.86 -9.93 -33.45
N ALA A 181 -15.94 -9.40 -34.22
CA ALA A 181 -14.98 -8.41 -33.75
C ALA A 181 -15.69 -7.11 -33.30
N MET A 182 -15.30 -6.63 -32.12
CA MET A 182 -15.77 -5.36 -31.55
C MET A 182 -14.78 -4.20 -31.77
N GLY A 183 -13.50 -4.51 -32.01
CA GLY A 183 -12.47 -3.49 -32.24
C GLY A 183 -12.24 -2.55 -31.06
N LEU A 184 -12.48 -3.00 -29.83
CA LEU A 184 -12.35 -2.16 -28.66
C LEU A 184 -10.90 -1.73 -28.43
N PRO A 185 -10.63 -0.44 -28.11
CA PRO A 185 -9.31 0.00 -27.67
C PRO A 185 -8.94 -0.68 -26.36
N LYS A 186 -7.63 -0.84 -26.11
CA LYS A 186 -7.11 -1.58 -24.93
C LYS A 186 -7.71 -1.13 -23.60
N GLU A 187 -7.93 0.17 -23.41
CA GLU A 187 -8.52 0.68 -22.18
C GLU A 187 -9.98 0.24 -21.97
N ALA A 188 -10.76 0.16 -23.05
CA ALA A 188 -12.14 -0.33 -23.00
C ALA A 188 -12.16 -1.85 -22.75
N GLN A 189 -11.24 -2.61 -23.38
CA GLN A 189 -11.05 -4.03 -23.07
C GLN A 189 -10.66 -4.24 -21.61
N ASN A 190 -9.76 -3.39 -21.08
CA ASN A 190 -9.35 -3.44 -19.67
C ASN A 190 -10.55 -3.21 -18.74
N LEU A 191 -11.43 -2.26 -19.06
CA LEU A 191 -12.64 -2.01 -18.28
C LEU A 191 -13.54 -3.24 -18.21
N VAL A 192 -13.77 -3.93 -19.35
CA VAL A 192 -14.52 -5.18 -19.42
C VAL A 192 -13.89 -6.30 -18.58
N ILE A 193 -12.57 -6.45 -18.70
CA ILE A 193 -11.82 -7.51 -18.00
C ILE A 193 -11.78 -7.26 -16.48
N LEU A 194 -11.60 -6.00 -16.06
CA LEU A 194 -11.64 -5.62 -14.64
C LEU A 194 -13.02 -5.92 -14.04
N LEU A 195 -14.11 -5.55 -14.76
CA LEU A 195 -15.46 -5.86 -14.31
C LEU A 195 -15.67 -7.36 -14.16
N PHE A 196 -15.26 -8.16 -15.15
CA PHE A 196 -15.35 -9.60 -15.07
C PHE A 196 -14.60 -10.19 -13.86
N ALA A 197 -13.39 -9.69 -13.62
CA ALA A 197 -12.59 -10.11 -12.46
C ALA A 197 -13.33 -9.82 -11.14
N GLU A 198 -13.93 -8.63 -11.01
CA GLU A 198 -14.69 -8.25 -9.82
C GLU A 198 -15.98 -9.08 -9.66
N GLN A 199 -16.76 -9.25 -10.72
CA GLN A 199 -17.99 -10.04 -10.68
C GLN A 199 -17.78 -11.53 -10.38
N THR A 200 -16.58 -12.04 -10.62
CA THR A 200 -16.25 -13.45 -10.43
C THR A 200 -15.21 -13.68 -9.34
N ASN A 201 -14.94 -12.65 -8.53
CA ASN A 201 -13.98 -12.70 -7.43
C ASN A 201 -12.60 -13.22 -7.85
N ARG A 202 -12.08 -12.72 -8.97
CA ARG A 202 -10.79 -13.13 -9.51
C ARG A 202 -9.71 -12.09 -9.23
N THR A 203 -8.53 -12.58 -8.87
CA THR A 203 -7.33 -11.77 -8.67
C THR A 203 -6.39 -11.95 -9.84
N PHE A 204 -5.75 -10.85 -10.26
CA PHE A 204 -4.68 -10.92 -11.26
C PHE A 204 -3.38 -11.37 -10.62
N LEU A 205 -2.73 -12.34 -11.25
CA LEU A 205 -1.44 -12.86 -10.85
C LEU A 205 -0.41 -12.59 -11.95
N HIS A 206 0.74 -12.09 -11.56
CA HIS A 206 1.95 -12.03 -12.39
C HIS A 206 3.00 -12.94 -11.77
N HIS A 207 3.41 -13.99 -12.47
CA HIS A 207 4.31 -15.02 -11.94
C HIS A 207 3.91 -15.55 -10.55
N ASN A 208 2.61 -15.82 -10.36
CA ASN A 208 1.99 -16.26 -9.10
C ASN A 208 2.00 -15.22 -7.95
N VAL A 209 2.37 -13.98 -8.23
CA VAL A 209 2.27 -12.87 -7.26
C VAL A 209 1.01 -12.07 -7.55
N PRO A 210 0.14 -11.83 -6.54
CA PRO A 210 -1.03 -10.98 -6.71
C PRO A 210 -0.64 -9.55 -7.08
N ILE A 211 -1.30 -9.01 -8.09
CA ILE A 211 -1.17 -7.61 -8.48
C ILE A 211 -2.53 -6.95 -8.63
N GLU A 212 -2.59 -5.64 -8.46
CA GLU A 212 -3.78 -4.88 -8.73
C GLU A 212 -3.86 -4.51 -10.21
N GLY A 213 -4.99 -4.86 -10.85
CA GLY A 213 -5.26 -4.48 -12.23
C GLY A 213 -5.67 -3.01 -12.34
N SER A 214 -5.24 -2.33 -13.41
CA SER A 214 -5.64 -0.95 -13.68
C SER A 214 -6.13 -0.77 -15.12
N LEU A 215 -6.97 0.26 -15.33
CA LEU A 215 -7.48 0.58 -16.67
C LEU A 215 -6.37 0.88 -17.69
N SER A 216 -5.27 1.48 -17.24
CA SER A 216 -4.16 1.86 -18.11
C SER A 216 -3.12 0.77 -18.32
N SER A 217 -3.11 -0.27 -17.46
CA SER A 217 -2.02 -1.26 -17.44
C SER A 217 -2.55 -2.63 -17.04
N LEU A 218 -2.97 -3.42 -18.04
CA LEU A 218 -3.20 -4.85 -17.92
C LEU A 218 -2.36 -5.55 -18.99
N SER A 219 -1.35 -6.29 -18.57
CA SER A 219 -0.51 -7.09 -19.48
C SER A 219 -1.22 -8.38 -19.88
N ASP A 220 -0.97 -8.86 -21.11
CA ASP A 220 -1.65 -10.04 -21.67
C ASP A 220 -1.26 -11.37 -21.00
N ASP A 221 -0.10 -11.39 -20.33
CA ASP A 221 0.45 -12.53 -19.58
C ASP A 221 -0.14 -12.70 -18.17
N LEU A 222 -0.91 -11.73 -17.68
CA LEU A 222 -1.57 -11.84 -16.39
C LEU A 222 -2.61 -12.95 -16.38
N VAL A 223 -2.58 -13.74 -15.32
CA VAL A 223 -3.49 -14.87 -15.10
C VAL A 223 -4.55 -14.45 -14.07
N LEU A 224 -5.80 -14.84 -14.30
CA LEU A 224 -6.90 -14.61 -13.37
C LEU A 224 -7.18 -15.88 -12.56
N LEU A 225 -7.00 -15.80 -11.25
CA LEU A 225 -7.32 -16.87 -10.31
C LEU A 225 -8.59 -16.53 -9.53
N GLU A 226 -9.53 -17.45 -9.50
CA GLU A 226 -10.73 -17.32 -8.67
C GLU A 226 -10.37 -17.46 -7.19
N GLN A 227 -10.83 -16.52 -6.37
CA GLN A 227 -10.59 -16.50 -4.94
C GLN A 227 -11.91 -16.62 -4.19
N LYS A 228 -11.99 -17.58 -3.27
CA LYS A 228 -13.11 -17.64 -2.34
C LYS A 228 -13.00 -16.49 -1.35
N LEU A 229 -14.01 -15.64 -1.35
CA LEU A 229 -14.09 -14.57 -0.36
C LEU A 229 -14.54 -15.12 1.00
N PRO A 230 -13.96 -14.65 2.11
CA PRO A 230 -14.49 -14.88 3.44
C PRO A 230 -15.84 -14.13 3.61
N ASP A 231 -16.57 -14.42 4.67
CA ASP A 231 -17.68 -13.56 5.08
C ASP A 231 -17.16 -12.20 5.62
N GLN A 232 -18.03 -11.18 5.60
CA GLN A 232 -17.66 -9.81 6.00
C GLN A 232 -17.13 -9.74 7.43
N SER A 233 -17.74 -10.48 8.36
CA SER A 233 -17.32 -10.47 9.77
C SER A 233 -15.93 -11.08 9.94
N THR A 234 -15.63 -12.15 9.24
CA THR A 234 -14.28 -12.75 9.20
C THR A 234 -13.25 -11.79 8.61
N TRP A 235 -13.63 -11.08 7.54
CA TRP A 235 -12.77 -10.07 6.92
C TRP A 235 -12.45 -8.92 7.86
N ASP A 236 -13.45 -8.34 8.52
CA ASP A 236 -13.28 -7.20 9.42
C ASP A 236 -12.37 -7.54 10.62
N VAL A 237 -12.55 -8.72 11.20
CA VAL A 237 -11.67 -9.20 12.29
C VAL A 237 -10.24 -9.43 11.78
N ALA A 238 -10.08 -10.06 10.61
CA ALA A 238 -8.76 -10.31 10.04
C ALA A 238 -8.04 -9.01 9.69
N LEU A 239 -8.76 -8.01 9.16
CA LEU A 239 -8.22 -6.69 8.83
C LEU A 239 -7.73 -5.96 10.08
N SER A 240 -8.54 -5.93 11.15
CA SER A 240 -8.15 -5.35 12.44
C SER A 240 -6.87 -6.00 12.98
N ARG A 241 -6.80 -7.32 12.98
CA ARG A 241 -5.63 -8.09 13.47
C ARG A 241 -4.40 -7.93 12.59
N ALA A 242 -4.58 -7.85 11.26
CA ALA A 242 -3.47 -7.53 10.35
C ALA A 242 -2.87 -6.16 10.66
N GLY A 243 -3.70 -5.16 10.96
CA GLY A 243 -3.24 -3.83 11.38
C GLY A 243 -2.51 -3.87 12.72
N HIS A 244 -3.11 -4.45 13.75
CA HIS A 244 -2.56 -4.43 15.11
C HIS A 244 -1.32 -5.33 15.27
N ILE A 245 -1.32 -6.54 14.67
CA ILE A 245 -0.25 -7.51 14.87
C ILE A 245 0.87 -7.35 13.83
N PHE A 246 0.52 -7.19 12.56
CA PHE A 246 1.49 -7.13 11.47
C PHE A 246 1.80 -5.71 10.97
N GLY A 247 1.00 -4.70 11.40
CA GLY A 247 1.10 -3.34 10.88
C GLY A 247 0.70 -3.23 9.41
N GLU A 248 -0.08 -4.19 8.90
CA GLU A 248 -0.56 -4.21 7.52
C GLU A 248 -1.99 -3.68 7.44
N ASN A 249 -2.16 -2.56 6.73
CA ASN A 249 -3.46 -1.94 6.51
C ASN A 249 -3.94 -2.23 5.08
N SER A 250 -5.21 -2.54 4.93
CA SER A 250 -5.85 -2.74 3.63
C SER A 250 -7.20 -2.04 3.61
N SER A 251 -7.82 -1.94 2.43
CA SER A 251 -9.16 -1.39 2.27
C SER A 251 -10.19 -2.26 3.00
N PRO A 252 -11.19 -1.68 3.67
CA PRO A 252 -12.29 -2.44 4.26
C PRO A 252 -13.19 -3.13 3.22
N LEU A 253 -13.07 -2.77 1.94
CA LEU A 253 -13.85 -3.38 0.87
C LEU A 253 -13.44 -4.84 0.66
N LEU A 254 -14.40 -5.74 0.80
CA LEU A 254 -14.19 -7.16 0.59
C LEU A 254 -14.15 -7.50 -0.90
N LYS A 255 -12.95 -7.52 -1.46
CA LYS A 255 -12.65 -7.87 -2.86
C LYS A 255 -11.60 -8.97 -2.92
N ALA A 256 -11.63 -9.74 -4.01
CA ALA A 256 -10.57 -10.73 -4.26
C ALA A 256 -9.17 -10.11 -4.26
N SER A 257 -8.99 -8.93 -4.85
CA SER A 257 -7.71 -8.21 -4.88
C SER A 257 -7.25 -7.77 -3.50
N THR A 258 -8.14 -7.20 -2.66
CA THR A 258 -7.79 -6.76 -1.30
C THR A 258 -7.46 -7.94 -0.39
N VAL A 259 -8.24 -9.04 -0.49
CA VAL A 259 -7.98 -10.29 0.24
C VAL A 259 -6.62 -10.89 -0.16
N ALA A 260 -6.34 -10.96 -1.46
CA ALA A 260 -5.07 -11.51 -1.97
C ALA A 260 -3.87 -10.64 -1.57
N SER A 261 -3.99 -9.30 -1.68
CA SER A 261 -2.95 -8.34 -1.29
C SER A 261 -2.64 -8.45 0.19
N LEU A 262 -3.66 -8.41 1.07
CA LEU A 262 -3.48 -8.57 2.51
C LEU A 262 -2.86 -9.92 2.87
N SER A 263 -3.35 -11.01 2.27
CA SER A 263 -2.81 -12.35 2.50
C SER A 263 -1.35 -12.45 2.11
N GLY A 264 -0.96 -11.87 0.97
CA GLY A 264 0.42 -11.83 0.51
C GLY A 264 1.33 -11.04 1.43
N ALA A 265 0.91 -9.85 1.88
CA ALA A 265 1.67 -8.99 2.78
C ALA A 265 1.87 -9.64 4.14
N VAL A 266 0.79 -10.17 4.74
CA VAL A 266 0.84 -10.86 6.04
C VAL A 266 1.72 -12.12 5.97
N LYS A 267 1.57 -12.93 4.92
CA LYS A 267 2.40 -14.14 4.74
C LYS A 267 3.87 -13.80 4.60
N LYS A 268 4.22 -12.75 3.86
CA LYS A 268 5.60 -12.28 3.74
C LYS A 268 6.17 -11.87 5.10
N LYS A 269 5.45 -11.03 5.87
CA LYS A 269 5.89 -10.63 7.21
C LYS A 269 6.02 -11.81 8.18
N ALA A 270 5.08 -12.76 8.13
CA ALA A 270 5.17 -13.99 8.92
C ALA A 270 6.44 -14.78 8.57
N SER A 271 6.75 -14.95 7.29
CA SER A 271 7.98 -15.60 6.83
C SER A 271 9.24 -14.89 7.33
N ASP A 272 9.29 -13.56 7.18
CA ASP A 272 10.45 -12.74 7.57
C ASP A 272 10.70 -12.77 9.09
N SER A 273 9.64 -12.85 9.91
CA SER A 273 9.73 -12.78 11.37
C SER A 273 9.83 -14.14 12.07
N ARG A 274 9.58 -15.24 11.36
CA ARG A 274 9.48 -16.58 11.96
C ARG A 274 10.69 -16.98 12.80
N THR A 275 11.88 -16.83 12.25
CA THR A 275 13.13 -17.21 12.89
C THR A 275 13.39 -16.37 14.15
N ALA A 276 13.11 -15.08 14.10
CA ALA A 276 13.27 -14.17 15.23
C ALA A 276 12.29 -14.50 16.38
N CYS A 277 11.02 -14.78 16.05
CA CYS A 277 10.02 -15.18 17.06
C CYS A 277 10.36 -16.51 17.73
N LEU A 278 10.84 -17.50 16.96
CA LEU A 278 11.30 -18.77 17.52
C LEU A 278 12.46 -18.54 18.48
N ALA A 279 13.47 -17.81 18.04
CA ALA A 279 14.65 -17.52 18.85
C ALA A 279 14.28 -16.79 20.15
N LEU A 280 13.35 -15.82 20.10
CA LEU A 280 12.85 -15.14 21.31
C LEU A 280 12.20 -16.12 22.29
N CYS A 281 11.30 -16.99 21.80
CA CYS A 281 10.63 -18.00 22.64
C CYS A 281 11.63 -18.93 23.34
N GLU A 282 12.63 -19.43 22.59
CA GLU A 282 13.65 -20.32 23.16
C GLU A 282 14.48 -19.63 24.23
N ARG A 283 14.91 -18.40 24.00
CA ARG A 283 15.70 -17.61 24.96
C ARG A 283 14.91 -17.22 26.19
N LEU A 284 13.67 -16.80 26.05
CA LEU A 284 12.78 -16.52 27.17
C LEU A 284 12.59 -17.78 28.04
N LYS A 285 12.29 -18.93 27.42
CA LYS A 285 12.12 -20.19 28.12
C LYS A 285 13.38 -20.59 28.92
N ASP A 286 14.57 -20.49 28.34
CA ASP A 286 15.84 -20.77 29.01
C ASP A 286 16.07 -19.83 30.21
N ARG A 287 15.83 -18.53 30.02
CA ARG A 287 16.04 -17.53 31.08
C ARG A 287 15.01 -17.64 32.20
N MET A 288 13.74 -17.86 31.89
CA MET A 288 12.69 -18.09 32.87
C MET A 288 12.96 -19.31 33.72
N ALA A 289 13.39 -20.43 33.11
CA ALA A 289 13.79 -21.64 33.84
C ALA A 289 14.93 -21.37 34.84
N LYS A 290 15.94 -20.60 34.44
CA LYS A 290 17.07 -20.23 35.32
C LYS A 290 16.68 -19.28 36.45
N LEU A 291 15.70 -18.39 36.20
CA LEU A 291 15.20 -17.46 37.22
C LEU A 291 14.08 -18.02 38.10
N GLY A 292 13.62 -19.25 37.84
CA GLY A 292 12.51 -19.87 38.55
C GLY A 292 11.17 -19.19 38.27
N VAL A 293 11.01 -18.60 37.09
CA VAL A 293 9.77 -17.98 36.62
C VAL A 293 8.92 -19.03 35.91
N ASP A 294 7.64 -19.09 36.25
CA ASP A 294 6.70 -19.99 35.57
C ASP A 294 6.35 -19.48 34.17
N THR A 295 6.70 -20.25 33.16
CA THR A 295 6.45 -19.94 31.76
C THR A 295 4.96 -19.95 31.41
N ALA A 296 4.10 -20.60 32.17
CA ALA A 296 2.67 -20.67 31.91
C ALA A 296 1.94 -19.38 32.33
N THR A 297 2.43 -18.71 33.37
CA THR A 297 1.80 -17.49 33.91
C THR A 297 2.45 -16.21 33.44
N ALA A 298 3.68 -16.24 32.93
CA ALA A 298 4.40 -15.08 32.46
C ALA A 298 3.78 -14.51 31.18
N GLU A 299 3.27 -13.28 31.22
CA GLU A 299 2.59 -12.61 30.10
C GLU A 299 3.49 -12.53 28.87
N ARG A 300 4.76 -12.14 29.02
CA ARG A 300 5.73 -12.06 27.92
C ARG A 300 5.91 -13.40 27.21
N MET A 301 5.93 -14.50 27.95
CA MET A 301 6.04 -15.82 27.35
C MET A 301 4.76 -16.25 26.64
N GLN A 302 3.60 -15.95 27.22
CA GLN A 302 2.29 -16.20 26.59
C GLN A 302 2.19 -15.44 25.27
N THR A 303 2.51 -14.13 25.26
CA THR A 303 2.52 -13.28 24.06
C THR A 303 3.51 -13.79 23.01
N ALA A 304 4.75 -14.11 23.41
CA ALA A 304 5.76 -14.62 22.49
C ALA A 304 5.36 -15.97 21.87
N SER A 305 4.83 -16.89 22.68
CA SER A 305 4.38 -18.21 22.21
C SER A 305 3.18 -18.11 21.28
N ALA A 306 2.19 -17.27 21.60
CA ALA A 306 1.04 -17.04 20.72
C ALA A 306 1.45 -16.38 19.41
N THR A 307 2.35 -15.41 19.47
CA THR A 307 2.90 -14.73 18.27
C THR A 307 3.65 -15.72 17.38
N TYR A 308 4.53 -16.54 17.95
CA TYR A 308 5.26 -17.56 17.19
C TYR A 308 4.32 -18.60 16.58
N ALA A 309 3.34 -19.10 17.34
CA ALA A 309 2.37 -20.08 16.85
C ALA A 309 1.54 -19.52 15.68
N LEU A 310 1.12 -18.25 15.75
CA LEU A 310 0.42 -17.59 14.67
C LEU A 310 1.31 -17.45 13.43
N VAL A 311 2.53 -16.95 13.59
CA VAL A 311 3.50 -16.76 12.52
C VAL A 311 3.85 -18.08 11.83
N ASP A 312 4.11 -19.13 12.60
CA ASP A 312 4.42 -20.46 12.08
C ASP A 312 3.26 -21.05 11.28
N ARG A 313 2.02 -20.93 11.79
CA ARG A 313 0.81 -21.38 11.11
C ARG A 313 0.56 -20.61 9.80
N LEU A 314 0.72 -19.29 9.82
CA LEU A 314 0.55 -18.45 8.62
C LEU A 314 1.62 -18.78 7.55
N ASN A 315 2.85 -19.02 7.96
CA ASN A 315 3.92 -19.39 7.03
C ASN A 315 3.69 -20.76 6.37
N ALA A 316 3.15 -21.72 7.11
CA ALA A 316 2.88 -23.07 6.62
C ALA A 316 1.61 -23.16 5.75
N SER A 317 0.72 -22.15 5.78
CA SER A 317 -0.59 -22.20 5.14
C SER A 317 -0.58 -21.56 3.74
N ASP A 318 -1.56 -21.92 2.92
CA ASP A 318 -1.77 -21.30 1.62
C ASP A 318 -2.32 -19.88 1.77
N ALA A 319 -2.05 -19.02 0.77
CA ALA A 319 -2.50 -17.62 0.76
C ALA A 319 -4.02 -17.49 0.94
N SER A 320 -4.80 -18.42 0.42
CA SER A 320 -6.27 -18.45 0.55
C SER A 320 -6.79 -18.68 1.98
N GLN A 321 -5.95 -19.20 2.87
CA GLN A 321 -6.31 -19.52 4.26
C GLN A 321 -5.91 -18.43 5.26
N ILE A 322 -5.06 -17.48 4.85
CA ILE A 322 -4.46 -16.48 5.74
C ILE A 322 -5.52 -15.67 6.48
N VAL A 323 -6.55 -15.17 5.77
CA VAL A 323 -7.62 -14.37 6.38
C VAL A 323 -8.40 -15.18 7.42
N ALA A 324 -8.74 -16.42 7.12
CA ALA A 324 -9.44 -17.28 8.06
C ALA A 324 -8.58 -17.60 9.31
N ILE A 325 -7.28 -17.82 9.12
CA ILE A 325 -6.34 -18.05 10.22
C ILE A 325 -6.21 -16.83 11.12
N LEU A 326 -6.09 -15.63 10.52
CA LEU A 326 -6.06 -14.37 11.27
C LEU A 326 -7.33 -14.17 12.10
N ALA A 327 -8.49 -14.38 11.49
CA ALA A 327 -9.78 -14.19 12.16
C ALA A 327 -9.98 -15.08 13.38
N VAL A 328 -9.40 -16.29 13.39
CA VAL A 328 -9.50 -17.26 14.50
C VAL A 328 -8.23 -17.34 15.34
N ALA A 329 -7.27 -16.43 15.13
CA ALA A 329 -6.00 -16.46 15.87
C ALA A 329 -6.24 -16.29 17.37
N THR A 330 -5.50 -17.08 18.16
CA THR A 330 -5.52 -16.95 19.60
C THR A 330 -4.70 -15.73 20.03
N VAL A 331 -5.34 -14.79 20.71
CA VAL A 331 -4.70 -13.62 21.33
C VAL A 331 -4.51 -13.95 22.80
N ALA A 332 -3.27 -14.14 23.23
CA ALA A 332 -2.96 -14.56 24.60
C ALA A 332 -3.12 -13.41 25.60
N THR A 333 -2.66 -12.22 25.23
CA THR A 333 -2.76 -10.99 26.04
C THR A 333 -3.55 -9.92 25.29
N THR A 334 -2.90 -9.17 24.40
CA THR A 334 -3.54 -8.20 23.52
C THR A 334 -2.96 -8.25 22.11
N GLU A 335 -3.75 -7.82 21.09
CA GLU A 335 -3.28 -7.72 19.71
C GLU A 335 -2.08 -6.77 19.56
N PRO A 336 -2.10 -5.56 20.17
CA PRO A 336 -0.94 -4.67 20.14
C PRO A 336 0.31 -5.27 20.81
N ALA A 337 0.17 -6.02 21.91
CA ALA A 337 1.29 -6.69 22.55
C ALA A 337 1.95 -7.74 21.63
N MET A 338 1.13 -8.51 20.91
CA MET A 338 1.63 -9.44 19.89
C MET A 338 2.35 -8.71 18.75
N GLY A 339 1.81 -7.56 18.31
CA GLY A 339 2.44 -6.71 17.27
C GLY A 339 3.78 -6.14 17.72
N GLU A 340 3.87 -5.67 18.96
CA GLU A 340 5.12 -5.20 19.55
C GLU A 340 6.15 -6.34 19.71
N CYS A 341 5.71 -7.49 20.17
CA CYS A 341 6.52 -8.71 20.25
C CYS A 341 7.06 -9.11 18.88
N LEU A 342 6.20 -9.15 17.86
CA LEU A 342 6.58 -9.47 16.48
C LEU A 342 7.65 -8.51 15.93
N SER A 343 7.41 -7.21 16.07
CA SER A 343 8.29 -6.18 15.53
C SER A 343 9.64 -6.12 16.23
N LYS A 344 9.68 -6.43 17.52
CA LYS A 344 10.90 -6.37 18.36
C LYS A 344 11.55 -7.74 18.61
N ALA A 345 11.01 -8.85 18.07
CA ALA A 345 11.47 -10.20 18.38
C ALA A 345 12.99 -10.39 18.27
N ALA A 346 13.58 -9.95 17.16
CA ALA A 346 15.02 -10.03 16.94
C ALA A 346 15.82 -9.20 17.95
N GLN A 347 15.35 -7.99 18.25
CA GLN A 347 15.98 -7.10 19.22
C GLN A 347 15.92 -7.68 20.63
N LEU A 348 14.76 -8.18 21.05
CA LEU A 348 14.57 -8.78 22.39
C LEU A 348 15.41 -10.04 22.55
N ALA A 349 15.47 -10.90 21.54
CA ALA A 349 16.34 -12.06 21.55
C ALA A 349 17.82 -11.65 21.69
N GLY A 350 18.26 -10.61 20.95
CA GLY A 350 19.62 -10.08 21.06
C GLY A 350 19.92 -9.46 22.43
N ILE A 351 18.95 -8.80 23.07
CA ILE A 351 19.10 -8.28 24.43
C ILE A 351 19.30 -9.41 25.43
N LEU A 352 18.50 -10.50 25.32
CA LEU A 352 18.62 -11.66 26.18
C LEU A 352 19.98 -12.38 26.02
N ASP A 353 20.52 -12.44 24.81
CA ASP A 353 21.84 -13.00 24.52
C ASP A 353 22.99 -12.09 25.00
N GLY A 354 22.85 -10.77 24.81
CA GLY A 354 23.87 -9.79 25.19
C GLY A 354 23.90 -9.43 26.69
N THR A 355 22.91 -9.89 27.48
CA THR A 355 22.85 -9.61 28.90
C THR A 355 23.84 -10.50 29.65
N ASN A 356 24.68 -9.92 30.51
CA ASN A 356 25.56 -10.69 31.38
C ASN A 356 24.81 -11.23 32.59
N TRP A 357 24.32 -12.46 32.48
CA TRP A 357 23.50 -13.11 33.48
C TRP A 357 24.31 -13.52 34.71
N GLU A 358 25.64 -13.76 34.57
CA GLU A 358 26.53 -14.17 35.68
C GLU A 358 26.57 -13.11 36.77
N ILE A 359 26.38 -11.81 36.44
CA ILE A 359 26.31 -10.74 37.41
C ILE A 359 25.11 -10.91 38.35
N PHE A 360 23.96 -11.34 37.81
CA PHE A 360 22.75 -11.59 38.61
C PHE A 360 22.87 -12.84 39.48
N ASP A 361 23.60 -13.84 39.02
CA ASP A 361 23.94 -15.00 39.81
C ASP A 361 24.92 -14.64 40.94
N ALA A 362 25.91 -13.78 40.66
CA ALA A 362 26.88 -13.31 41.63
C ALA A 362 26.23 -12.53 42.78
N ILE A 363 25.33 -11.55 42.47
CA ILE A 363 24.61 -10.81 43.51
C ILE A 363 23.65 -11.71 44.30
N GLY A 364 23.12 -12.78 43.69
CA GLY A 364 22.25 -13.75 44.39
C GLY A 364 22.97 -14.58 45.45
N ARG A 365 24.31 -14.60 45.44
CA ARG A 365 25.15 -15.33 46.46
C ARG A 365 25.58 -14.44 47.62
N LEU A 366 25.22 -13.14 47.61
CA LEU A 366 25.54 -12.23 48.69
C LEU A 366 24.71 -12.56 49.93
N ASN A 367 25.41 -12.74 51.06
CA ASN A 367 24.80 -13.07 52.37
C ASN A 367 25.10 -12.00 53.44
N ASP A 368 25.36 -10.76 52.99
CA ASP A 368 25.66 -9.63 53.85
C ASP A 368 24.56 -8.54 53.82
N GLU A 369 24.78 -7.38 54.36
CA GLU A 369 23.83 -6.23 54.37
C GLU A 369 23.30 -5.86 52.99
N ARG A 370 24.02 -6.19 51.91
CA ARG A 370 23.66 -5.95 50.52
C ARG A 370 22.60 -6.92 50.00
N GLN A 371 22.27 -8.00 50.74
CA GLN A 371 21.29 -9.03 50.30
C GLN A 371 19.93 -8.43 49.97
N THR A 372 19.46 -7.46 50.76
CA THR A 372 18.16 -6.80 50.50
C THR A 372 18.15 -6.05 49.16
N GLN A 373 19.24 -5.35 48.84
CA GLN A 373 19.38 -4.67 47.55
C GLN A 373 19.56 -5.67 46.40
N ALA A 374 20.32 -6.73 46.61
CA ALA A 374 20.48 -7.81 45.64
C ALA A 374 19.15 -8.48 45.29
N ASN A 375 18.31 -8.75 46.25
CA ASN A 375 16.98 -9.32 46.08
C ASN A 375 16.06 -8.33 45.31
N SER A 376 16.11 -7.05 45.62
CA SER A 376 15.34 -6.03 44.87
C SER A 376 15.75 -5.95 43.40
N ILE A 377 17.05 -6.04 43.10
CA ILE A 377 17.52 -6.05 41.69
C ILE A 377 17.06 -7.32 40.97
N ARG A 378 17.20 -8.48 41.62
CA ARG A 378 16.75 -9.75 41.03
C ARG A 378 15.24 -9.77 40.79
N GLU A 379 14.46 -9.22 41.74
CA GLU A 379 13.01 -9.09 41.56
C GLU A 379 12.65 -8.16 40.39
N SER A 380 13.35 -7.05 40.18
CA SER A 380 13.13 -6.18 39.01
C SER A 380 13.47 -6.88 37.69
N VAL A 381 14.51 -7.73 37.68
CA VAL A 381 14.84 -8.56 36.50
C VAL A 381 13.74 -9.63 36.25
N ARG A 382 13.24 -10.25 37.31
CA ARG A 382 12.16 -11.21 37.21
C ARG A 382 10.88 -10.60 36.66
N GLN A 383 10.47 -9.45 37.19
CA GLN A 383 9.30 -8.72 36.71
C GLN A 383 9.46 -8.28 35.26
N ALA A 384 10.66 -7.85 34.84
CA ALA A 384 10.93 -7.50 33.44
C ALA A 384 10.84 -8.70 32.48
N ILE A 385 11.17 -9.91 32.95
CA ILE A 385 11.04 -11.16 32.18
C ILE A 385 9.59 -11.65 32.15
N GLU A 386 8.82 -11.44 33.21
CA GLU A 386 7.41 -11.86 33.32
C GLU A 386 6.45 -10.95 32.54
N ALA A 387 6.56 -9.64 32.72
CA ALA A 387 5.64 -8.67 32.15
C ALA A 387 5.90 -8.42 30.65
N ASP A 388 4.84 -8.13 29.91
CA ASP A 388 4.93 -7.80 28.49
C ASP A 388 5.73 -6.50 28.22
N GLU A 389 6.22 -6.35 26.97
CA GLU A 389 7.11 -5.25 26.57
C GLU A 389 6.47 -3.86 26.75
N HIS A 390 5.16 -3.73 26.54
CA HIS A 390 4.43 -2.47 26.74
C HIS A 390 4.24 -2.12 28.24
N VAL A 391 4.34 -3.08 29.15
CA VAL A 391 4.24 -2.85 30.60
C VAL A 391 5.62 -2.55 31.17
N ILE A 392 6.61 -3.41 30.89
CA ILE A 392 7.98 -3.24 31.31
C ILE A 392 8.91 -3.48 30.13
N ALA A 393 9.59 -2.46 29.67
CA ALA A 393 10.56 -2.56 28.58
C ALA A 393 11.78 -3.40 29.03
N LEU A 394 12.01 -4.55 28.38
CA LEU A 394 13.03 -5.50 28.77
C LEU A 394 14.45 -4.91 28.72
N GLY A 395 14.79 -4.28 27.60
CA GLY A 395 16.15 -3.79 27.38
C GLY A 395 16.64 -2.73 28.38
N PRO A 396 15.90 -1.63 28.57
CA PRO A 396 16.23 -0.61 29.56
C PRO A 396 16.32 -1.17 30.99
N THR A 397 15.35 -2.02 31.38
CA THR A 397 15.30 -2.58 32.74
C THR A 397 16.48 -3.52 33.02
N LEU A 398 16.84 -4.39 32.08
CA LEU A 398 18.00 -5.27 32.23
C LEU A 398 19.32 -4.48 32.30
N LYS A 399 19.47 -3.42 31.47
CA LYS A 399 20.64 -2.55 31.52
C LYS A 399 20.76 -1.82 32.87
N GLU A 400 19.66 -1.28 33.37
CA GLU A 400 19.62 -0.61 34.67
C GLU A 400 19.94 -1.59 35.82
N ALA A 401 19.33 -2.81 35.77
CA ALA A 401 19.60 -3.85 36.74
C ALA A 401 21.06 -4.29 36.71
N GLN A 402 21.67 -4.48 35.55
CA GLN A 402 23.10 -4.76 35.41
C GLN A 402 23.97 -3.67 36.01
N PHE A 403 23.68 -2.41 35.73
CA PHE A 403 24.42 -1.29 36.30
C PHE A 403 24.34 -1.28 37.85
N LYS A 404 23.13 -1.47 38.40
CA LYS A 404 22.91 -1.56 39.84
C LYS A 404 23.65 -2.78 40.46
N ALA A 405 23.62 -3.92 39.77
CA ALA A 405 24.30 -5.14 40.23
C ALA A 405 25.82 -4.98 40.24
N VAL A 406 26.42 -4.40 39.20
CA VAL A 406 27.85 -4.08 39.16
C VAL A 406 28.23 -3.15 40.29
N ARG A 407 27.47 -2.07 40.49
CA ARG A 407 27.71 -1.12 41.59
C ARG A 407 27.65 -1.82 42.93
N LEU A 408 26.65 -2.67 43.17
CA LEU A 408 26.48 -3.42 44.40
C LEU A 408 27.68 -4.35 44.71
N LEU A 409 28.23 -5.01 43.66
CA LEU A 409 29.40 -5.88 43.77
C LEU A 409 30.69 -5.10 44.06
N THR A 410 30.80 -3.86 43.57
CA THR A 410 31.98 -3.00 43.79
C THR A 410 31.93 -2.22 45.09
N GLU A 411 30.80 -2.10 45.77
CA GLU A 411 30.68 -1.50 47.10
C GLU A 411 31.32 -2.44 48.13
N THR A 412 32.35 -1.96 48.84
CA THR A 412 32.94 -2.70 49.97
C THR A 412 31.91 -2.81 51.08
N PRO A 413 31.72 -4.04 51.69
CA PRO A 413 30.88 -4.16 52.87
C PRO A 413 31.36 -3.19 53.95
N LYS A 414 30.48 -2.44 54.55
CA LYS A 414 30.82 -1.71 55.77
C LYS A 414 31.20 -2.77 56.82
N LEU A 415 32.48 -2.81 57.16
CA LEU A 415 32.91 -3.59 58.34
C LEU A 415 32.10 -3.04 59.52
N VAL A 416 31.24 -3.90 60.09
CA VAL A 416 30.61 -3.60 61.40
C VAL A 416 31.75 -3.47 62.36
N ASP A 417 32.00 -2.25 62.85
CA ASP A 417 32.96 -2.04 63.94
C ASP A 417 32.57 -2.99 65.09
N PRO A 418 33.51 -3.77 65.62
CA PRO A 418 33.24 -4.59 66.77
C PRO A 418 32.76 -3.69 67.94
N ALA A 419 31.74 -4.18 68.67
CA ALA A 419 31.12 -3.47 69.78
C ALA A 419 32.15 -2.81 70.69
N PRO A 420 31.94 -1.56 71.13
CA PRO A 420 32.95 -0.80 71.91
C PRO A 420 33.19 -1.49 73.24
N GLY A 421 34.46 -1.92 73.51
CA GLY A 421 34.93 -2.29 74.82
C GLY A 421 34.87 -1.05 75.77
N PRO A 422 34.92 -1.32 77.13
CA PRO A 422 34.60 -0.30 78.13
C PRO A 422 35.49 0.95 78.03
N THR A 423 34.91 2.12 78.12
CA THR A 423 35.39 3.48 77.98
C THR A 423 36.59 3.81 78.93
N PRO A 424 37.69 4.34 78.36
CA PRO A 424 38.63 5.19 79.17
C PRO A 424 38.25 6.69 79.02
N GLN A 425 38.47 7.42 80.07
CA GLN A 425 38.13 8.84 80.26
C GLN A 425 38.70 9.82 79.24
N PRO A 426 38.11 11.04 79.13
CA PRO A 426 38.33 11.94 78.03
C PRO A 426 39.65 12.73 78.13
N LYS A 427 40.41 12.79 77.01
CA LYS A 427 41.46 13.76 76.73
C LYS A 427 40.88 14.96 75.96
N PRO A 428 41.45 16.18 76.13
CA PRO A 428 40.86 17.36 75.56
C PRO A 428 40.94 17.48 74.05
N PRO A 429 40.10 18.27 73.40
CA PRO A 429 39.83 18.26 71.97
C PRO A 429 40.92 18.80 71.08
N GLU A 430 41.48 17.98 70.18
CA GLU A 430 42.22 18.44 69.03
C GLU A 430 41.26 18.90 67.94
N MET A 431 41.33 20.11 67.49
CA MET A 431 40.58 20.68 66.38
C MET A 431 40.98 20.00 65.07
N LYS A 432 40.04 19.24 64.47
CA LYS A 432 40.11 18.78 63.05
C LYS A 432 39.74 19.93 62.13
N PRO A 433 40.42 20.09 60.95
CA PRO A 433 40.04 21.11 59.95
C PRO A 433 38.65 20.77 59.36
N PRO A 434 37.86 21.78 58.95
CA PRO A 434 36.50 21.58 58.51
C PRO A 434 36.44 20.83 57.18
N LYS A 435 35.60 19.76 57.15
CA LYS A 435 35.19 19.13 55.87
C LYS A 435 34.50 20.16 55.02
N SER A 436 35.02 20.45 53.82
CA SER A 436 34.38 21.31 52.85
C SER A 436 33.06 20.68 52.42
N THR A 437 31.97 21.22 52.93
CA THR A 437 30.64 20.96 52.43
C THR A 437 30.52 21.66 51.09
N ARG A 438 30.45 20.87 50.01
CA ARG A 438 30.09 21.41 48.70
C ARG A 438 28.72 22.06 48.82
N ARG A 439 28.67 23.40 48.73
CA ARG A 439 27.42 24.16 48.74
C ARG A 439 27.04 24.45 47.31
N ILE A 440 25.77 24.08 46.91
CA ILE A 440 25.23 24.51 45.64
C ILE A 440 25.06 25.99 45.67
N VAL A 441 25.81 26.72 44.83
CA VAL A 441 25.82 28.19 44.79
C VAL A 441 24.74 28.73 43.85
N ALA A 442 24.44 28.00 42.76
CA ALA A 442 23.37 28.34 41.84
C ALA A 442 22.85 27.08 41.13
N SER A 443 21.56 27.03 40.87
CA SER A 443 20.90 26.01 40.10
C SER A 443 19.87 26.70 39.20
N GLU A 444 19.95 26.48 37.89
CA GLU A 444 19.01 27.04 36.90
C GLU A 444 18.57 25.93 35.93
N SER A 445 17.27 25.92 35.61
CA SER A 445 16.70 25.04 34.58
C SER A 445 16.06 25.91 33.51
N ARG A 446 16.36 25.64 32.25
CA ARG A 446 15.76 26.33 31.10
C ARG A 446 15.34 25.29 30.04
N GLU A 447 14.18 25.53 29.46
CA GLU A 447 13.63 24.76 28.39
C GLU A 447 13.47 25.61 27.12
N ASN A 448 13.49 24.99 25.94
CA ASN A 448 13.28 25.67 24.65
C ASN A 448 14.24 26.83 24.33
N LEU A 449 15.53 26.60 24.54
CA LEU A 449 16.57 27.61 24.28
C LEU A 449 16.79 27.80 22.77
N THR A 450 16.83 29.07 22.34
CA THR A 450 17.34 29.41 21.01
C THR A 450 18.86 29.27 20.94
N LEU A 451 19.43 29.19 19.72
CA LEU A 451 20.88 29.10 19.54
C LEU A 451 21.62 30.28 20.18
N ALA A 452 21.05 31.48 20.15
CA ALA A 452 21.61 32.68 20.77
C ALA A 452 21.63 32.59 22.32
N ASP A 453 20.53 32.07 22.90
CA ASP A 453 20.39 31.87 24.33
C ASP A 453 21.35 30.77 24.85
N ALA A 454 21.49 29.67 24.07
CA ALA A 454 22.44 28.61 24.40
C ALA A 454 23.90 29.11 24.42
N ASN A 455 24.30 29.89 23.43
CA ASN A 455 25.66 30.52 23.40
C ASN A 455 25.88 31.45 24.55
N THR A 456 24.89 32.25 24.95
CA THR A 456 24.97 33.18 26.10
C THR A 456 25.11 32.40 27.42
N LEU A 457 24.36 31.28 27.55
CA LEU A 457 24.45 30.39 28.70
C LEU A 457 25.84 29.74 28.82
N LEU A 458 26.37 29.22 27.70
CA LEU A 458 27.70 28.60 27.65
C LEU A 458 28.80 29.60 28.03
N SER A 459 28.69 30.87 27.61
CA SER A 459 29.64 31.94 28.00
C SER A 459 29.62 32.17 29.49
N LYS A 460 28.44 32.30 30.12
CA LYS A 460 28.30 32.43 31.58
C LYS A 460 28.85 31.25 32.36
N LEU A 461 28.62 30.03 31.85
CA LEU A 461 29.14 28.79 32.48
C LEU A 461 30.67 28.72 32.37
N SER A 462 31.26 29.20 31.28
CA SER A 462 32.72 29.26 31.11
C SER A 462 33.38 30.26 32.08
N GLU A 463 32.73 31.40 32.36
CA GLU A 463 33.19 32.38 33.38
C GLU A 463 33.21 31.80 34.80
N ASN A 464 32.14 31.02 35.14
CA ASN A 464 32.06 30.36 36.45
C ASN A 464 33.13 29.24 36.61
N LEU A 465 33.46 28.53 35.53
CA LEU A 465 34.55 27.55 35.51
C LEU A 465 35.93 28.20 35.74
N GLN A 466 36.15 29.39 35.15
CA GLN A 466 37.39 30.16 35.37
C GLN A 466 37.52 30.66 36.82
N GLN A 467 36.41 30.77 37.56
CA GLN A 467 36.38 31.11 38.96
C GLN A 467 36.58 29.91 39.91
N GLY A 468 36.89 28.73 39.38
CA GLY A 468 37.18 27.53 40.15
C GLY A 468 35.94 26.79 40.69
N GLN A 469 34.76 27.01 40.10
CA GLN A 469 33.51 26.35 40.48
C GLN A 469 33.29 25.07 39.65
N ASP A 470 32.88 23.99 40.30
CA ASP A 470 32.48 22.75 39.61
C ASP A 470 31.06 22.87 39.05
N ILE A 471 30.91 22.67 37.74
CA ILE A 471 29.62 22.74 37.06
C ILE A 471 29.16 21.33 36.63
N LYS A 472 27.89 20.99 36.94
CA LYS A 472 27.22 19.82 36.40
C LYS A 472 26.15 20.28 35.43
N LEU A 473 26.25 19.88 34.17
CA LEU A 473 25.30 20.23 33.10
C LEU A 473 24.60 18.97 32.60
N ASN A 474 23.26 18.99 32.56
CA ASN A 474 22.45 17.98 31.86
C ASN A 474 21.84 18.62 30.63
N VAL A 475 22.15 18.09 29.45
CA VAL A 475 21.65 18.63 28.18
C VAL A 475 20.86 17.54 27.46
N SER A 476 19.62 17.88 27.09
CA SER A 476 18.81 17.06 26.16
C SER A 476 18.41 17.95 24.98
N TRP A 477 18.42 17.41 23.76
CA TRP A 477 17.98 18.15 22.58
C TRP A 477 17.10 17.28 21.69
N ILE A 478 16.17 17.93 20.99
CA ILE A 478 15.33 17.34 19.97
C ILE A 478 15.66 18.07 18.66
N VAL A 479 15.86 17.35 17.59
CA VAL A 479 16.00 17.89 16.23
C VAL A 479 14.65 17.67 15.54
N GLU A 480 13.94 18.75 15.25
CA GLU A 480 12.72 18.75 14.44
C GLU A 480 13.07 19.23 13.03
N ASP A 481 12.82 18.39 12.04
CA ASP A 481 12.90 18.77 10.64
C ASP A 481 11.57 19.42 10.24
N ASN A 482 11.56 20.73 10.14
CA ASN A 482 10.46 21.46 9.54
C ASN A 482 10.51 21.21 8.02
N GLY A 483 9.97 20.06 7.58
CA GLY A 483 9.79 19.72 6.18
C GLY A 483 9.08 20.84 5.45
N GLY A 484 9.85 21.74 4.86
CA GLY A 484 9.36 22.70 3.88
C GLY A 484 8.84 21.92 2.69
N ALA A 485 7.53 21.99 2.48
CA ALA A 485 6.89 21.54 1.24
C ALA A 485 7.48 22.32 0.05
N PRO A 486 7.72 21.66 -1.11
CA PRO A 486 8.13 22.30 -2.34
C PRO A 486 7.03 23.19 -2.96
#